data_3cdb876d80bfa418053ea1c0bf4fff37
#
_entry.id   3cdb876d80bfa418053ea1c0bf4fff37
#
_cell.length_a   1.000
_cell.length_b   1.000
_cell.length_c   1.000
_cell.angle_alpha   90.00
_cell.angle_beta   90.00
_cell.angle_gamma   90.00
#
_symmetry.space_group_name_H-M   'P 1'
#
loop_
_entity.id
_entity.type
_entity.pdbx_description
1 polymer ?
#
loop_
_entity_poly.entity_id
_entity_poly.type
_entity_poly.pdbx_seq_one_letter_code
_entity_poly.pdbx_strand_id
1 'polypeptide(L)'
;MSENEVKDPRIDGIKTKIRVVPDFPKKGIMFQDITTLLLDPKAFKDTIDLFVERYRDMNISVVAGIEARGFIFGSPIALAIGAKFVPLRKPKKLPGQIIFEEYELEYGSDRLEMHVEAVDSGDRALVVDDLIATGGTLCAAMNLLSKFFSFFNNISLVPKLLLSFKWLPIDSNHLPLQ
;
A
#
# COMPACT_ATOMS: atom_id res chain seq x y z
N MET A 1 -33.16 -3.55 4.03
CA MET A 1 -33.15 -2.85 2.72
C MET A 1 -31.73 -3.00 2.23
N SER A 2 -31.49 -3.80 1.18
CA SER A 2 -30.17 -4.03 0.61
C SER A 2 -29.79 -2.77 -0.18
N GLU A 3 -28.79 -2.05 0.31
CA GLU A 3 -28.14 -1.01 -0.48
C GLU A 3 -27.49 -1.69 -1.69
N ASN A 4 -28.03 -1.43 -2.87
CA ASN A 4 -27.37 -1.73 -4.13
C ASN A 4 -26.18 -0.76 -4.24
N GLU A 5 -24.99 -1.16 -3.73
CA GLU A 5 -23.75 -0.45 -4.06
C GLU A 5 -23.59 -0.43 -5.57
N VAL A 6 -23.71 0.75 -6.13
CA VAL A 6 -23.43 0.98 -7.57
C VAL A 6 -21.93 0.73 -7.77
N LYS A 7 -21.61 -0.43 -8.31
CA LYS A 7 -20.23 -0.85 -8.55
C LYS A 7 -19.59 0.07 -9.61
N ASP A 8 -18.51 0.73 -9.25
CA ASP A 8 -17.80 1.62 -10.18
C ASP A 8 -17.31 0.83 -11.41
N PRO A 9 -17.71 1.22 -12.64
CA PRO A 9 -17.38 0.48 -13.85
C PRO A 9 -15.88 0.42 -14.15
N ARG A 10 -15.06 1.36 -13.62
CA ARG A 10 -13.61 1.36 -13.75
C ARG A 10 -13.00 0.11 -13.13
N ILE A 11 -13.60 -0.38 -12.04
CA ILE A 11 -13.12 -1.57 -11.31
C ILE A 11 -13.10 -2.80 -12.21
N ASP A 12 -14.14 -3.03 -12.99
CA ASP A 12 -14.18 -4.18 -13.89
C ASP A 12 -13.20 -4.02 -15.05
N GLY A 13 -13.03 -2.79 -15.56
CA GLY A 13 -11.99 -2.46 -16.54
C GLY A 13 -10.58 -2.78 -16.03
N ILE A 14 -10.25 -2.35 -14.80
CA ILE A 14 -8.96 -2.63 -14.15
C ILE A 14 -8.73 -4.13 -13.99
N LYS A 15 -9.73 -4.88 -13.51
CA LYS A 15 -9.63 -6.34 -13.33
C LYS A 15 -9.27 -7.08 -14.60
N THR A 16 -9.82 -6.68 -15.74
CA THR A 16 -9.54 -7.32 -17.04
C THR A 16 -8.09 -7.14 -17.49
N LYS A 17 -7.36 -6.18 -16.91
CA LYS A 17 -5.97 -5.88 -17.24
C LYS A 17 -4.95 -6.58 -16.34
N ILE A 18 -5.41 -7.23 -15.28
CA ILE A 18 -4.53 -8.00 -14.38
C ILE A 18 -4.47 -9.45 -14.87
N ARG A 19 -3.26 -9.90 -15.18
CA ARG A 19 -3.02 -11.27 -15.62
C ARG A 19 -2.96 -12.21 -14.42
N VAL A 20 -3.67 -13.34 -14.51
CA VAL A 20 -3.54 -14.41 -13.53
C VAL A 20 -2.53 -15.44 -14.04
N VAL A 21 -1.50 -15.71 -13.25
CA VAL A 21 -0.47 -16.71 -13.53
C VAL A 21 -0.63 -17.87 -12.54
N PRO A 22 -1.13 -19.03 -12.98
CA PRO A 22 -1.28 -20.17 -12.10
C PRO A 22 0.09 -20.76 -11.72
N ASP A 23 0.14 -21.34 -10.53
CA ASP A 23 1.31 -22.06 -10.02
C ASP A 23 2.60 -21.22 -9.91
N PHE A 24 2.51 -19.92 -9.67
CA PHE A 24 3.65 -19.03 -9.48
C PHE A 24 3.62 -18.34 -8.10
N PRO A 25 4.75 -18.27 -7.38
CA PRO A 25 6.08 -18.90 -7.61
C PRO A 25 6.10 -20.39 -7.24
N LYS A 26 4.99 -20.92 -6.69
CA LYS A 26 4.86 -22.31 -6.26
C LYS A 26 3.52 -22.87 -6.72
N LYS A 27 3.46 -24.19 -6.93
CA LYS A 27 2.23 -24.93 -7.27
C LYS A 27 1.08 -24.60 -6.30
N GLY A 28 -0.10 -24.34 -6.85
CA GLY A 28 -1.32 -24.00 -6.10
C GLY A 28 -1.52 -22.51 -5.85
N ILE A 29 -0.55 -21.63 -6.17
CA ILE A 29 -0.68 -20.20 -6.05
C ILE A 29 -1.19 -19.60 -7.36
N MET A 30 -2.31 -18.87 -7.30
CA MET A 30 -2.85 -18.07 -8.40
C MET A 30 -2.30 -16.64 -8.30
N PHE A 31 -1.14 -16.40 -8.90
CA PHE A 31 -0.46 -15.13 -8.82
C PHE A 31 -1.16 -14.08 -9.68
N GLN A 32 -1.42 -12.91 -9.09
CA GLN A 32 -2.02 -11.76 -9.76
C GLN A 32 -0.89 -10.84 -10.25
N ASP A 33 -0.64 -10.86 -11.54
CA ASP A 33 0.41 -10.04 -12.14
C ASP A 33 -0.13 -8.65 -12.49
N ILE A 34 0.18 -7.68 -11.65
CA ILE A 34 -0.22 -6.28 -11.86
C ILE A 34 0.62 -5.58 -12.93
N THR A 35 1.72 -6.17 -13.39
CA THR A 35 2.57 -5.52 -14.39
C THR A 35 1.85 -5.34 -15.71
N THR A 36 0.90 -6.22 -16.03
CA THR A 36 0.07 -6.09 -17.23
C THR A 36 -0.92 -4.92 -17.15
N LEU A 37 -1.38 -4.55 -15.95
CA LEU A 37 -2.18 -3.35 -15.72
C LEU A 37 -1.41 -2.08 -16.09
N LEU A 38 -0.11 -2.06 -15.79
CA LEU A 38 0.77 -0.90 -16.08
C LEU A 38 0.99 -0.68 -17.59
N LEU A 39 0.70 -1.69 -18.42
CA LEU A 39 0.79 -1.59 -19.87
C LEU A 39 -0.44 -0.91 -20.51
N ASP A 40 -1.51 -0.69 -19.74
CA ASP A 40 -2.70 0.03 -20.18
C ASP A 40 -2.79 1.38 -19.45
N PRO A 41 -2.43 2.49 -20.13
CA PRO A 41 -2.41 3.82 -19.50
C PRO A 41 -3.76 4.25 -18.92
N LYS A 42 -4.86 3.84 -19.57
CA LYS A 42 -6.21 4.17 -19.08
C LYS A 42 -6.52 3.42 -17.78
N ALA A 43 -6.32 2.11 -17.74
CA ALA A 43 -6.58 1.31 -16.56
C ALA A 43 -5.67 1.69 -15.40
N PHE A 44 -4.40 2.02 -15.66
CA PHE A 44 -3.50 2.53 -14.64
C PHE A 44 -3.98 3.88 -14.10
N LYS A 45 -4.38 4.82 -15.00
CA LYS A 45 -4.95 6.09 -14.58
C LYS A 45 -6.23 5.91 -13.75
N ASP A 46 -7.15 5.08 -14.21
CA ASP A 46 -8.39 4.78 -13.47
C ASP A 46 -8.09 4.25 -12.06
N THR A 47 -7.04 3.42 -11.93
CA THR A 47 -6.58 2.93 -10.62
C THR A 47 -6.13 4.08 -9.73
N ILE A 48 -5.28 4.98 -10.23
CA ILE A 48 -4.82 6.14 -9.47
C ILE A 48 -5.98 7.06 -9.10
N ASP A 49 -6.89 7.35 -10.04
CA ASP A 49 -8.04 8.22 -9.82
C ASP A 49 -8.95 7.69 -8.69
N LEU A 50 -9.20 6.37 -8.64
CA LEU A 50 -9.97 5.75 -7.56
C LEU A 50 -9.34 5.95 -6.18
N PHE A 51 -8.00 5.87 -6.08
CA PHE A 51 -7.31 6.16 -4.84
C PHE A 51 -7.38 7.64 -4.48
N VAL A 52 -7.14 8.51 -5.45
CA VAL A 52 -7.18 9.95 -5.25
C VAL A 52 -8.57 10.40 -4.79
N GLU A 53 -9.63 9.92 -5.42
CA GLU A 53 -11.02 10.20 -5.04
C GLU A 53 -11.31 9.77 -3.60
N ARG A 54 -10.79 8.59 -3.19
CA ARG A 54 -11.01 8.07 -1.84
C ARG A 54 -10.27 8.85 -0.75
N TYR A 55 -9.02 9.25 -1.00
CA TYR A 55 -8.12 9.75 0.04
C TYR A 55 -7.90 11.26 0.03
N ARG A 56 -8.31 11.96 -1.01
CA ARG A 56 -8.14 13.40 -1.21
C ARG A 56 -8.59 14.24 -0.01
N ASP A 57 -9.75 13.91 0.57
CA ASP A 57 -10.37 14.68 1.65
C ASP A 57 -10.01 14.17 3.05
N MET A 58 -9.05 13.24 3.15
CA MET A 58 -8.65 12.64 4.42
C MET A 58 -7.44 13.32 5.08
N ASN A 59 -7.02 14.48 4.58
CA ASN A 59 -5.87 15.24 5.10
C ASN A 59 -4.57 14.40 5.17
N ILE A 60 -4.34 13.56 4.17
CA ILE A 60 -3.11 12.77 4.05
C ILE A 60 -1.98 13.73 3.65
N SER A 61 -0.93 13.81 4.46
CA SER A 61 0.29 14.60 4.19
C SER A 61 1.48 13.76 3.74
N VAL A 62 1.42 12.44 3.93
CA VAL A 62 2.45 11.48 3.56
C VAL A 62 1.84 10.28 2.85
N VAL A 63 2.41 9.89 1.72
CA VAL A 63 2.16 8.60 1.08
C VAL A 63 3.43 7.77 1.18
N ALA A 64 3.41 6.71 1.97
CA ALA A 64 4.52 5.80 2.17
C ALA A 64 4.36 4.59 1.25
N GLY A 65 5.24 4.47 0.25
CA GLY A 65 5.23 3.35 -0.69
C GLY A 65 6.23 2.28 -0.30
N ILE A 66 5.81 1.00 -0.29
CA ILE A 66 6.70 -0.13 0.02
C ILE A 66 7.43 -0.58 -1.24
N GLU A 67 8.74 -0.79 -1.13
CA GLU A 67 9.58 -1.27 -2.24
C GLU A 67 9.14 -2.67 -2.70
N ALA A 68 8.92 -2.86 -3.99
CA ALA A 68 9.18 -1.92 -5.09
C ALA A 68 7.87 -1.39 -5.71
N ARG A 69 6.82 -2.21 -5.75
CA ARG A 69 5.62 -1.90 -6.54
C ARG A 69 4.70 -0.87 -5.86
N GLY A 70 4.79 -0.74 -4.53
CA GLY A 70 4.17 0.37 -3.81
C GLY A 70 4.62 1.75 -4.29
N PHE A 71 5.83 1.87 -4.86
CA PHE A 71 6.32 3.14 -5.44
C PHE A 71 5.57 3.53 -6.70
N ILE A 72 5.18 2.55 -7.51
CA ILE A 72 4.50 2.78 -8.79
C ILE A 72 3.16 3.46 -8.59
N PHE A 73 2.42 3.04 -7.57
CA PHE A 73 1.11 3.60 -7.24
C PHE A 73 1.21 4.77 -6.26
N GLY A 74 2.09 4.67 -5.26
CA GLY A 74 2.24 5.67 -4.22
C GLY A 74 2.71 7.02 -4.75
N SER A 75 3.66 7.05 -5.67
CA SER A 75 4.19 8.30 -6.24
C SER A 75 3.13 9.14 -6.95
N PRO A 76 2.34 8.60 -7.91
CA PRO A 76 1.30 9.41 -8.56
C PRO A 76 0.14 9.76 -7.63
N ILE A 77 -0.19 8.92 -6.63
CA ILE A 77 -1.19 9.26 -5.62
C ILE A 77 -0.71 10.45 -4.79
N ALA A 78 0.52 10.42 -4.27
CA ALA A 78 1.10 11.51 -3.49
C ALA A 78 1.07 12.83 -4.25
N LEU A 79 1.52 12.80 -5.51
CA LEU A 79 1.51 13.97 -6.37
C LEU A 79 0.09 14.53 -6.56
N ALA A 80 -0.89 13.67 -6.80
CA ALA A 80 -2.25 14.09 -7.09
C ALA A 80 -3.01 14.65 -5.88
N ILE A 81 -2.69 14.20 -4.66
CA ILE A 81 -3.30 14.71 -3.42
C ILE A 81 -2.47 15.81 -2.73
N GLY A 82 -1.27 16.14 -3.26
CA GLY A 82 -0.38 17.15 -2.70
C GLY A 82 0.36 16.70 -1.44
N ALA A 83 0.61 15.40 -1.28
CA ALA A 83 1.31 14.81 -0.14
C ALA A 83 2.79 14.56 -0.43
N LYS A 84 3.63 14.45 0.62
CA LYS A 84 5.00 13.95 0.51
C LYS A 84 4.98 12.48 0.07
N PHE A 85 5.89 12.06 -0.80
CA PHE A 85 6.11 10.63 -1.06
C PHE A 85 7.33 10.14 -0.27
N VAL A 86 7.14 9.10 0.53
CA VAL A 86 8.18 8.51 1.37
C VAL A 86 8.42 7.06 0.94
N PRO A 87 9.59 6.73 0.36
CA PRO A 87 9.92 5.37 0.01
C PRO A 87 10.31 4.56 1.26
N LEU A 88 9.61 3.45 1.50
CA LEU A 88 10.01 2.43 2.47
C LEU A 88 10.83 1.37 1.72
N ARG A 89 12.13 1.28 2.03
CA ARG A 89 13.08 0.52 1.23
C ARG A 89 13.64 -0.70 1.92
N LYS A 90 14.05 -1.66 1.12
CA LYS A 90 14.85 -2.80 1.55
C LYS A 90 16.26 -2.36 1.99
N PRO A 91 16.97 -3.17 2.79
CA PRO A 91 18.27 -2.80 3.38
C PRO A 91 19.29 -2.27 2.37
N LYS A 92 20.08 -1.29 2.82
CA LYS A 92 21.24 -0.74 2.08
C LYS A 92 20.87 -0.02 0.78
N LYS A 93 19.65 0.50 0.67
CA LYS A 93 19.16 1.23 -0.51
C LYS A 93 19.04 2.74 -0.30
N LEU A 94 19.03 3.19 0.95
CA LEU A 94 18.94 4.60 1.30
C LEU A 94 20.30 5.11 1.80
N PRO A 95 20.78 6.25 1.29
CA PRO A 95 21.95 6.94 1.84
C PRO A 95 21.59 7.73 3.10
N GLY A 96 22.60 8.10 3.90
CA GLY A 96 22.44 8.98 5.06
C GLY A 96 21.86 8.32 6.30
N GLN A 97 21.20 9.11 7.14
CA GLN A 97 20.62 8.61 8.40
C GLN A 97 19.27 7.98 8.15
N ILE A 98 19.14 6.74 8.60
CA ILE A 98 17.94 5.94 8.43
C ILE A 98 17.45 5.41 9.78
N ILE A 99 16.17 5.13 9.85
CA ILE A 99 15.56 4.24 10.83
C ILE A 99 15.04 3.01 10.12
N PHE A 100 14.85 1.94 10.86
CA PHE A 100 14.37 0.68 10.30
C PHE A 100 13.43 -0.06 11.25
N GLU A 101 12.70 -1.00 10.69
CA GLU A 101 11.88 -1.99 11.39
C GLU A 101 12.13 -3.36 10.79
N GLU A 102 12.47 -4.33 11.65
CA GLU A 102 12.67 -5.73 11.27
C GLU A 102 11.36 -6.50 11.38
N TYR A 103 11.17 -7.49 10.52
CA TYR A 103 10.01 -8.36 10.55
C TYR A 103 10.34 -9.77 10.07
N GLU A 104 9.61 -10.73 10.63
CA GLU A 104 9.75 -12.14 10.32
C GLU A 104 9.09 -12.48 8.98
N LEU A 105 9.77 -13.35 8.22
CA LEU A 105 9.22 -14.01 7.05
C LEU A 105 9.04 -15.51 7.37
N GLU A 106 8.33 -16.24 6.50
CA GLU A 106 8.26 -17.71 6.62
C GLU A 106 9.66 -18.36 6.67
N TYR A 107 10.64 -17.73 6.04
CA TYR A 107 12.05 -18.16 6.03
C TYR A 107 12.95 -16.95 6.23
N GLY A 108 13.42 -16.75 7.48
CA GLY A 108 14.33 -15.68 7.86
C GLY A 108 13.63 -14.37 8.24
N SER A 109 14.42 -13.31 8.37
CA SER A 109 13.95 -11.95 8.67
C SER A 109 14.29 -11.00 7.54
N ASP A 110 13.56 -9.93 7.44
CA ASP A 110 13.82 -8.82 6.53
C ASP A 110 13.55 -7.50 7.26
N ARG A 111 13.87 -6.36 6.66
CA ARG A 111 13.60 -5.07 7.26
C ARG A 111 13.20 -4.02 6.24
N LEU A 112 12.46 -3.02 6.70
CA LEU A 112 12.18 -1.80 5.96
C LEU A 112 12.97 -0.64 6.55
N GLU A 113 13.51 0.21 5.69
CA GLU A 113 14.29 1.40 6.02
C GLU A 113 13.59 2.65 5.52
N MET A 114 13.68 3.74 6.29
CA MET A 114 13.18 5.07 5.95
C MET A 114 14.16 6.13 6.43
N HIS A 115 14.25 7.27 5.75
CA HIS A 115 15.03 8.41 6.25
C HIS A 115 14.43 8.97 7.54
N VAL A 116 15.28 9.37 8.47
CA VAL A 116 14.86 9.92 9.78
C VAL A 116 13.99 11.16 9.62
N GLU A 117 14.28 12.03 8.66
CA GLU A 117 13.60 13.32 8.46
C GLU A 117 12.42 13.24 7.47
N ALA A 118 12.01 12.01 7.07
CA ALA A 118 10.98 11.86 6.05
C ALA A 118 9.56 12.19 6.54
N VAL A 119 9.32 12.05 7.85
CA VAL A 119 7.99 12.13 8.47
C VAL A 119 8.05 12.96 9.74
N ASP A 120 7.07 13.83 9.93
CA ASP A 120 6.90 14.68 11.11
C ASP A 120 5.80 14.14 12.03
N SER A 121 5.84 14.49 13.33
CA SER A 121 4.88 14.01 14.33
C SER A 121 3.42 14.40 14.05
N GLY A 122 3.20 15.47 13.27
CA GLY A 122 1.87 15.94 12.86
C GLY A 122 1.37 15.35 11.54
N ASP A 123 2.18 14.55 10.86
CA ASP A 123 1.81 13.98 9.58
C ASP A 123 0.70 12.90 9.72
N ARG A 124 -0.06 12.75 8.64
CA ARG A 124 -1.01 11.67 8.45
C ARG A 124 -0.62 10.85 7.24
N ALA A 125 -0.30 9.57 7.46
CA ALA A 125 0.30 8.72 6.46
C ALA A 125 -0.69 7.76 5.81
N LEU A 126 -0.55 7.56 4.50
CA LEU A 126 -1.18 6.52 3.71
C LEU A 126 -0.09 5.52 3.29
N VAL A 127 -0.21 4.26 3.71
CA VAL A 127 0.72 3.19 3.29
C VAL A 127 0.19 2.52 2.03
N VAL A 128 1.05 2.40 1.02
CA VAL A 128 0.72 1.84 -0.30
C VAL A 128 1.62 0.66 -0.61
N ASP A 129 1.00 -0.48 -0.90
CA ASP A 129 1.65 -1.67 -1.47
C ASP A 129 0.72 -2.33 -2.50
N ASP A 130 1.26 -3.18 -3.37
CA ASP A 130 0.49 -3.88 -4.39
C ASP A 130 -0.13 -5.18 -3.89
N LEU A 131 0.50 -5.82 -2.92
CA LEU A 131 0.12 -7.14 -2.41
C LEU A 131 0.28 -7.21 -0.89
N ILE A 132 -0.74 -7.71 -0.23
CA ILE A 132 -0.66 -8.15 1.16
C ILE A 132 -0.72 -9.69 1.17
N ALA A 133 0.42 -10.34 1.42
CA ALA A 133 0.49 -11.79 1.59
C ALA A 133 0.13 -12.16 3.04
N THR A 134 1.13 -12.23 3.93
CA THR A 134 0.95 -12.52 5.36
C THR A 134 0.69 -11.27 6.21
N GLY A 135 0.95 -10.09 5.66
CA GLY A 135 0.82 -8.82 6.37
C GLY A 135 2.09 -8.37 7.11
N GLY A 136 3.13 -9.21 7.20
CA GLY A 136 4.35 -8.88 7.95
C GLY A 136 5.03 -7.59 7.49
N THR A 137 5.20 -7.42 6.19
CA THR A 137 5.78 -6.18 5.61
C THR A 137 4.92 -4.95 5.90
N LEU A 138 3.60 -5.11 5.87
CA LEU A 138 2.68 -4.03 6.17
C LEU A 138 2.73 -3.63 7.65
N CYS A 139 2.75 -4.62 8.55
CA CYS A 139 2.94 -4.36 9.99
C CYS A 139 4.27 -3.65 10.26
N ALA A 140 5.35 -4.07 9.60
CA ALA A 140 6.65 -3.40 9.71
C ALA A 140 6.60 -1.94 9.22
N ALA A 141 5.91 -1.68 8.11
CA ALA A 141 5.71 -0.32 7.61
C ALA A 141 4.94 0.56 8.61
N MET A 142 3.88 0.01 9.22
CA MET A 142 3.09 0.70 10.23
C MET A 142 3.91 0.97 11.50
N ASN A 143 4.65 -0.02 11.99
CA ASN A 143 5.52 0.13 13.16
C ASN A 143 6.62 1.16 12.91
N LEU A 144 7.23 1.14 11.72
CA LEU A 144 8.25 2.10 11.34
C LEU A 144 7.74 3.53 11.37
N LEU A 145 6.56 3.77 10.78
CA LEU A 145 5.90 5.08 10.78
C LEU A 145 5.43 5.49 12.19
N SER A 146 4.95 4.54 13.00
CA SER A 146 4.43 4.82 14.35
C SER A 146 5.52 5.35 15.31
N LYS A 147 6.81 5.13 15.00
CA LYS A 147 7.91 5.73 15.78
C LYS A 147 7.90 7.26 15.78
N PHE A 148 7.19 7.88 14.82
CA PHE A 148 7.01 9.33 14.71
C PHE A 148 5.62 9.83 15.11
N PHE A 149 4.62 8.96 15.11
CA PHE A 149 3.23 9.34 15.39
C PHE A 149 2.86 9.01 16.83
N SER A 150 2.33 10.00 17.55
CA SER A 150 1.87 9.81 18.93
C SER A 150 0.66 8.86 19.04
N PHE A 151 -0.05 8.57 17.93
CA PHE A 151 -1.22 7.68 17.87
C PHE A 151 -1.33 6.98 16.51
N PHE A 152 -1.67 5.69 16.51
CA PHE A 152 -1.93 4.88 15.31
C PHE A 152 -3.06 5.41 14.41
N ASN A 153 -3.93 6.28 14.92
CA ASN A 153 -5.03 6.90 14.15
C ASN A 153 -4.55 7.79 12.98
N ASN A 154 -3.25 8.08 12.91
CA ASN A 154 -2.66 8.87 11.84
C ASN A 154 -2.19 8.02 10.65
N ILE A 155 -2.36 6.71 10.70
CA ILE A 155 -1.95 5.81 9.61
C ILE A 155 -3.19 5.22 8.96
N SER A 156 -3.37 5.51 7.68
CA SER A 156 -4.37 4.87 6.84
C SER A 156 -3.71 3.83 5.95
N LEU A 157 -4.33 2.67 5.82
CA LEU A 157 -3.82 1.60 4.96
C LEU A 157 -4.57 1.59 3.64
N VAL A 158 -3.84 1.31 2.55
CA VAL A 158 -4.42 0.84 1.31
C VAL A 158 -4.32 -0.69 1.31
N PRO A 159 -5.28 -1.38 1.90
CA PRO A 159 -5.24 -2.82 1.88
C PRO A 159 -5.72 -3.32 0.52
N LYS A 160 -4.90 -4.16 -0.11
CA LYS A 160 -5.32 -5.15 -1.11
C LYS A 160 -6.24 -4.64 -2.23
N LEU A 161 -5.96 -3.45 -2.83
CA LEU A 161 -6.89 -2.88 -3.81
C LEU A 161 -6.92 -3.63 -5.14
N LEU A 162 -5.82 -4.24 -5.56
CA LEU A 162 -5.76 -4.87 -6.87
C LEU A 162 -6.25 -6.32 -6.90
N LEU A 163 -6.38 -7.00 -5.76
CA LEU A 163 -6.60 -8.44 -5.74
C LEU A 163 -7.90 -8.92 -5.10
N SER A 164 -8.56 -8.11 -4.33
CA SER A 164 -9.91 -8.43 -3.85
C SER A 164 -10.73 -7.17 -3.67
N PHE A 165 -11.52 -6.84 -4.68
CA PHE A 165 -12.54 -5.80 -4.63
C PHE A 165 -13.71 -6.17 -3.69
N LYS A 166 -13.40 -6.73 -2.53
CA LYS A 166 -14.28 -6.69 -1.39
C LYS A 166 -13.86 -5.51 -0.53
N TRP A 167 -14.55 -4.41 -0.72
CA TRP A 167 -14.51 -3.26 0.16
C TRP A 167 -15.07 -3.68 1.53
N LEU A 168 -14.22 -4.17 2.42
CA LEU A 168 -14.53 -4.20 3.83
C LEU A 168 -13.73 -3.08 4.47
N PRO A 169 -14.37 -2.15 5.19
CA PRO A 169 -13.65 -1.28 6.10
C PRO A 169 -12.92 -2.19 7.06
N ILE A 170 -11.59 -2.15 7.07
CA ILE A 170 -10.84 -2.77 8.16
C ILE A 170 -11.07 -1.85 9.34
N ASP A 171 -11.96 -2.28 10.21
CA ASP A 171 -12.11 -1.73 11.53
C ASP A 171 -10.76 -1.93 12.22
N SER A 172 -10.13 -0.82 12.64
CA SER A 172 -8.82 -0.79 13.28
C SER A 172 -8.73 -1.63 14.57
N ASN A 173 -9.84 -2.27 14.97
CA ASN A 173 -9.96 -3.09 16.16
C ASN A 173 -9.72 -4.59 15.93
N HIS A 174 -9.36 -5.03 14.72
CA HIS A 174 -9.19 -6.46 14.39
C HIS A 174 -7.81 -6.83 13.85
N LEU A 175 -6.76 -6.08 14.20
CA LEU A 175 -5.39 -6.59 14.10
C LEU A 175 -5.12 -7.45 15.34
N PRO A 176 -4.71 -8.72 15.20
CA PRO A 176 -4.28 -9.51 16.35
C PRO A 176 -3.03 -8.86 16.93
N LEU A 177 -3.19 -8.28 18.12
CA LEU A 177 -2.08 -7.96 18.98
C LEU A 177 -1.49 -9.28 19.46
N GLN A 178 -0.36 -9.66 18.96
CA GLN A 178 0.61 -10.56 19.58
C GLN A 178 1.99 -9.95 19.48
#